data_06f1d9e4fce42194574ce51c338be301
#
_entry.id   06f1d9e4fce42194574ce51c338be301
#
_cell.length_a   1.000
_cell.length_b   1.000
_cell.length_c   1.000
_cell.angle_alpha   90.00
_cell.angle_beta   90.00
_cell.angle_gamma   90.00
#
_symmetry.space_group_name_H-M   'P 1'
#
loop_
_entity.id
_entity.type
_entity.pdbx_description
1 polymer ?
#
loop_
_entity_poly.entity_id
_entity_poly.type
_entity_poly.pdbx_seq_one_letter_code
_entity_poly.pdbx_strand_id
1 'polypeptide(L)'
;MPIIMVTMYFQYMTPMRWRLTYFILSLLVIVYYVTMHMSDQHLEQNMRCFSRIGFRKVVEEYERYQDNFACVSVNIRNLSSMMNMCSEQELSIVHNRIASYLQSTTKARGVYKFHNSEYVVVFKTYSKAWEAGRYLLQSMPKVLRINGQNIPVSYGLYMIQFIDAEYNAGDFYRIMEGLRHVILERSISEEVLCYEGDIKILLQRELSAVSRLNEMTNGDEFLFRFQPIYDTEAGEVAGLAIKVMLAMPDGVYLEESDIWRLAEKNGNGNRITLYCLERVIGFAVKHYIFEQGIRHLHISMTTMQIS
;
A
#
# COMPACT_ATOMS: atom_id res chain seq x y z
N MET A 1 -34.36 -13.54 -14.20
CA MET A 1 -35.82 -13.23 -14.20
C MET A 1 -36.69 -14.32 -14.84
N PRO A 2 -36.48 -14.84 -16.07
CA PRO A 2 -37.42 -15.83 -16.67
C PRO A 2 -37.49 -17.17 -15.93
N ILE A 3 -36.39 -17.68 -15.37
CA ILE A 3 -36.34 -18.95 -14.65
C ILE A 3 -37.23 -18.94 -13.40
N ILE A 4 -37.25 -17.83 -12.65
CA ILE A 4 -38.08 -17.70 -11.44
C ILE A 4 -39.57 -17.70 -11.79
N MET A 5 -39.97 -17.04 -12.87
CA MET A 5 -41.37 -17.05 -13.33
C MET A 5 -41.82 -18.43 -13.80
N VAL A 6 -40.99 -19.15 -14.51
CA VAL A 6 -41.27 -20.52 -14.95
C VAL A 6 -41.39 -21.47 -13.75
N THR A 7 -40.51 -21.32 -12.74
CA THR A 7 -40.57 -22.13 -11.52
C THR A 7 -41.83 -21.85 -10.69
N MET A 8 -42.24 -20.57 -10.57
CA MET A 8 -43.48 -20.17 -9.90
C MET A 8 -44.74 -20.73 -10.63
N TYR A 9 -44.77 -20.68 -11.96
CA TYR A 9 -45.88 -21.25 -12.74
C TYR A 9 -46.02 -22.75 -12.54
N PHE A 10 -44.93 -23.52 -12.56
CA PHE A 10 -44.90 -24.94 -12.27
C PHE A 10 -45.28 -25.25 -10.82
N GLN A 11 -44.88 -24.43 -9.85
CA GLN A 11 -45.27 -24.57 -8.44
C GLN A 11 -46.78 -24.44 -8.22
N TYR A 12 -47.46 -23.60 -8.99
CA TYR A 12 -48.91 -23.40 -8.85
C TYR A 12 -49.72 -24.60 -9.39
N MET A 13 -49.19 -25.28 -10.40
CA MET A 13 -49.91 -26.38 -11.08
C MET A 13 -49.64 -27.76 -10.48
N THR A 14 -48.72 -27.93 -9.52
CA THR A 14 -48.34 -29.24 -9.01
C THR A 14 -48.92 -29.51 -7.60
N PRO A 15 -49.18 -30.83 -7.24
CA PRO A 15 -49.63 -31.22 -5.91
C PRO A 15 -48.63 -30.82 -4.80
N MET A 16 -49.10 -30.60 -3.59
CA MET A 16 -48.35 -30.02 -2.47
C MET A 16 -47.00 -30.72 -2.17
N ARG A 17 -46.93 -32.04 -2.42
CA ARG A 17 -45.70 -32.87 -2.30
C ARG A 17 -44.58 -32.41 -3.24
N TRP A 18 -44.93 -32.08 -4.47
CA TRP A 18 -44.00 -31.65 -5.50
C TRP A 18 -43.56 -30.22 -5.30
N ARG A 19 -44.41 -29.37 -4.71
CA ARG A 19 -44.07 -27.95 -4.40
C ARG A 19 -42.90 -27.87 -3.44
N LEU A 20 -42.89 -28.72 -2.41
CA LEU A 20 -41.79 -28.75 -1.44
C LEU A 20 -40.47 -29.20 -2.08
N THR A 21 -40.52 -30.17 -2.98
CA THR A 21 -39.35 -30.67 -3.70
C THR A 21 -38.76 -29.59 -4.62
N TYR A 22 -39.61 -28.91 -5.37
CA TYR A 22 -39.15 -27.82 -6.24
C TYR A 22 -38.60 -26.61 -5.45
N PHE A 23 -39.21 -26.32 -4.30
CA PHE A 23 -38.70 -25.27 -3.41
C PHE A 23 -37.29 -25.61 -2.89
N ILE A 24 -37.09 -26.83 -2.40
CA ILE A 24 -35.78 -27.31 -1.94
C ILE A 24 -34.76 -27.30 -3.08
N LEU A 25 -35.14 -27.75 -4.28
CA LEU A 25 -34.27 -27.74 -5.44
C LEU A 25 -33.88 -26.32 -5.87
N SER A 26 -34.84 -25.38 -5.85
CA SER A 26 -34.59 -23.95 -6.14
C SER A 26 -33.65 -23.36 -5.11
N LEU A 27 -33.82 -23.68 -3.84
CA LEU A 27 -32.96 -23.21 -2.74
C LEU A 27 -31.54 -23.78 -2.89
N LEU A 28 -31.40 -25.06 -3.25
CA LEU A 28 -30.09 -25.67 -3.54
C LEU A 28 -29.40 -25.03 -4.74
N VAL A 29 -30.15 -24.74 -5.82
CA VAL A 29 -29.59 -24.03 -6.99
C VAL A 29 -29.16 -22.62 -6.62
N ILE A 30 -29.92 -21.88 -5.80
CA ILE A 30 -29.55 -20.56 -5.32
C ILE A 30 -28.31 -20.62 -4.43
N VAL A 31 -28.27 -21.55 -3.48
CA VAL A 31 -27.11 -21.77 -2.61
C VAL A 31 -25.88 -22.16 -3.43
N TYR A 32 -26.03 -23.05 -4.40
CA TYR A 32 -24.96 -23.43 -5.31
C TYR A 32 -24.48 -22.24 -6.14
N TYR A 33 -25.39 -21.45 -6.71
CA TYR A 33 -25.05 -20.25 -7.48
C TYR A 33 -24.34 -19.20 -6.62
N VAL A 34 -24.85 -18.94 -5.41
CA VAL A 34 -24.24 -17.99 -4.47
C VAL A 34 -22.84 -18.46 -4.04
N THR A 35 -22.70 -19.77 -3.69
CA THR A 35 -21.39 -20.31 -3.29
C THR A 35 -20.39 -20.31 -4.44
N MET A 36 -20.81 -20.62 -5.66
CA MET A 36 -19.92 -20.56 -6.83
C MET A 36 -19.54 -19.11 -7.17
N HIS A 37 -20.51 -18.20 -7.14
CA HIS A 37 -20.26 -16.80 -7.46
C HIS A 37 -19.42 -16.10 -6.38
N MET A 38 -19.60 -16.45 -5.11
CA MET A 38 -18.72 -15.96 -4.04
C MET A 38 -17.31 -16.57 -4.12
N SER A 39 -17.18 -17.81 -4.60
CA SER A 39 -15.88 -18.44 -4.81
C SER A 39 -15.08 -17.75 -5.92
N ASP A 40 -15.75 -17.35 -7.01
CA ASP A 40 -15.10 -16.66 -8.14
C ASP A 40 -14.58 -15.25 -7.78
N GLN A 41 -15.18 -14.57 -6.81
CA GLN A 41 -14.70 -13.27 -6.34
C GLN A 41 -13.34 -13.34 -5.62
N HIS A 42 -12.94 -14.54 -5.16
CA HIS A 42 -11.66 -14.76 -4.48
C HIS A 42 -10.55 -15.16 -5.42
N LEU A 43 -10.88 -15.62 -6.63
CA LEU A 43 -9.92 -15.92 -7.67
C LEU A 43 -9.70 -14.69 -8.54
N GLU A 44 -8.44 -14.45 -8.90
CA GLU A 44 -8.12 -13.40 -9.88
C GLU A 44 -8.55 -13.90 -11.26
N GLN A 45 -9.32 -13.08 -12.00
CA GLN A 45 -9.80 -13.46 -13.32
C GLN A 45 -8.64 -13.85 -14.23
N ASN A 46 -8.74 -15.03 -14.84
CA ASN A 46 -7.74 -15.60 -15.74
C ASN A 46 -6.34 -15.90 -15.13
N MET A 47 -6.21 -15.91 -13.79
CA MET A 47 -4.94 -16.22 -13.12
C MET A 47 -5.08 -17.39 -12.14
N ARG A 48 -3.98 -18.15 -11.97
CA ARG A 48 -3.91 -19.23 -10.96
C ARG A 48 -3.51 -18.67 -9.58
N CYS A 49 -4.13 -17.60 -9.14
CA CYS A 49 -3.91 -17.04 -7.82
C CYS A 49 -5.20 -16.42 -7.28
N PHE A 50 -5.23 -16.20 -5.99
CA PHE A 50 -6.34 -15.53 -5.33
C PHE A 50 -6.26 -14.02 -5.51
N SER A 51 -7.41 -13.35 -5.44
CA SER A 51 -7.51 -11.90 -5.53
C SER A 51 -7.10 -11.20 -4.22
N ARG A 52 -6.97 -9.87 -4.27
CA ARG A 52 -6.79 -9.02 -3.09
C ARG A 52 -7.90 -9.22 -2.04
N ILE A 53 -9.14 -9.44 -2.49
CA ILE A 53 -10.27 -9.72 -1.60
C ILE A 53 -10.05 -11.04 -0.86
N GLY A 54 -9.54 -12.06 -1.55
CA GLY A 54 -9.16 -13.33 -0.94
C GLY A 54 -8.09 -13.17 0.14
N PHE A 55 -7.07 -12.35 -0.12
CA PHE A 55 -6.03 -12.07 0.88
C PHE A 55 -6.59 -11.35 2.11
N ARG A 56 -7.46 -10.34 1.92
CA ARG A 56 -8.10 -9.64 3.04
C ARG A 56 -8.88 -10.58 3.95
N LYS A 57 -9.64 -11.51 3.37
CA LYS A 57 -10.37 -12.52 4.17
C LYS A 57 -9.44 -13.40 4.98
N VAL A 58 -8.30 -13.78 4.42
CA VAL A 58 -7.31 -14.57 5.16
C VAL A 58 -6.79 -13.78 6.37
N VAL A 59 -6.43 -12.51 6.19
CA VAL A 59 -5.96 -11.67 7.31
C VAL A 59 -7.04 -11.51 8.37
N GLU A 60 -8.29 -11.24 7.96
CA GLU A 60 -9.46 -11.14 8.87
C GLU A 60 -9.74 -12.45 9.62
N GLU A 61 -9.53 -13.60 8.98
CA GLU A 61 -9.64 -14.91 9.64
C GLU A 61 -8.57 -15.10 10.70
N TYR A 62 -7.31 -14.78 10.40
CA TYR A 62 -6.21 -14.87 11.38
C TYR A 62 -6.42 -13.92 12.55
N GLU A 63 -6.87 -12.70 12.32
CA GLU A 63 -7.24 -11.73 13.36
C GLU A 63 -8.41 -12.26 14.21
N ARG A 64 -9.45 -12.82 13.60
CA ARG A 64 -10.60 -13.38 14.32
C ARG A 64 -10.24 -14.58 15.22
N TYR A 65 -9.34 -15.43 14.75
CA TYR A 65 -8.91 -16.62 15.50
C TYR A 65 -7.69 -16.34 16.40
N GLN A 66 -7.22 -15.11 16.45
CA GLN A 66 -6.04 -14.71 17.22
C GLN A 66 -4.81 -15.59 16.91
N ASP A 67 -4.61 -15.90 15.63
CA ASP A 67 -3.51 -16.74 15.15
C ASP A 67 -2.51 -15.90 14.35
N ASN A 68 -1.29 -16.38 14.23
CA ASN A 68 -0.19 -15.69 13.55
C ASN A 68 0.09 -16.34 12.21
N PHE A 69 0.52 -15.55 11.25
CA PHE A 69 1.03 -16.01 9.98
C PHE A 69 2.19 -15.15 9.49
N ALA A 70 2.93 -15.63 8.52
CA ALA A 70 3.94 -14.86 7.83
C ALA A 70 3.68 -14.85 6.32
N CYS A 71 4.08 -13.78 5.65
CA CYS A 71 3.99 -13.72 4.21
C CYS A 71 5.27 -13.16 3.59
N VAL A 72 5.51 -13.61 2.36
CA VAL A 72 6.52 -13.07 1.46
C VAL A 72 5.80 -12.34 0.34
N SER A 73 6.11 -11.08 0.15
CA SER A 73 5.64 -10.31 -0.98
C SER A 73 6.70 -10.27 -2.07
N VAL A 74 6.27 -10.46 -3.31
CA VAL A 74 7.08 -10.38 -4.52
C VAL A 74 6.55 -9.26 -5.38
N ASN A 75 7.34 -8.19 -5.54
CA ASN A 75 6.99 -7.01 -6.32
C ASN A 75 7.71 -7.01 -7.66
N ILE A 76 6.98 -6.78 -8.75
CA ILE A 76 7.55 -6.54 -10.08
C ILE A 76 7.92 -5.05 -10.14
N ARG A 77 9.21 -4.74 -10.10
CA ARG A 77 9.69 -3.35 -10.02
C ARG A 77 9.62 -2.60 -11.35
N ASN A 78 9.82 -3.29 -12.45
CA ASN A 78 9.82 -2.69 -13.79
C ASN A 78 8.49 -2.86 -14.55
N LEU A 79 7.36 -3.00 -13.83
CA LEU A 79 6.05 -3.20 -14.47
C LEU A 79 5.70 -2.06 -15.43
N SER A 80 5.95 -0.80 -15.06
CA SER A 80 5.68 0.36 -15.92
C SER A 80 6.45 0.30 -17.23
N SER A 81 7.72 -0.11 -17.20
CA SER A 81 8.52 -0.31 -18.42
C SER A 81 7.98 -1.46 -19.27
N MET A 82 7.52 -2.54 -18.62
CA MET A 82 6.90 -3.68 -19.31
C MET A 82 5.57 -3.29 -19.98
N MET A 83 4.75 -2.46 -19.33
CA MET A 83 3.49 -1.95 -19.91
C MET A 83 3.71 -1.14 -21.19
N ASN A 84 4.86 -0.46 -21.33
CA ASN A 84 5.21 0.26 -22.54
C ASN A 84 5.74 -0.64 -23.66
N MET A 85 6.18 -1.86 -23.34
CA MET A 85 6.83 -2.78 -24.29
C MET A 85 5.94 -3.96 -24.70
N CYS A 86 4.96 -4.31 -23.88
CA CYS A 86 4.14 -5.50 -24.02
C CYS A 86 2.67 -5.12 -24.24
N SER A 87 1.96 -5.93 -25.04
CA SER A 87 0.51 -5.88 -25.10
C SER A 87 -0.15 -6.36 -23.81
N GLU A 88 -1.43 -6.03 -23.60
CA GLU A 88 -2.20 -6.52 -22.43
C GLU A 88 -2.23 -8.05 -22.34
N GLN A 89 -2.30 -8.73 -23.50
CA GLN A 89 -2.28 -10.18 -23.56
C GLN A 89 -0.93 -10.75 -23.08
N GLU A 90 0.18 -10.15 -23.49
CA GLU A 90 1.51 -10.55 -23.09
C GLU A 90 1.76 -10.30 -21.61
N LEU A 91 1.29 -9.16 -21.08
CA LEU A 91 1.32 -8.87 -19.65
C LEU A 91 0.50 -9.90 -18.84
N SER A 92 -0.67 -10.29 -19.34
CA SER A 92 -1.46 -11.35 -18.70
C SER A 92 -0.70 -12.68 -18.65
N ILE A 93 0.03 -13.04 -19.73
CA ILE A 93 0.89 -14.22 -19.74
C ILE A 93 2.05 -14.11 -18.74
N VAL A 94 2.70 -12.92 -18.63
CA VAL A 94 3.74 -12.65 -17.62
C VAL A 94 3.18 -12.91 -16.22
N HIS A 95 2.05 -12.29 -15.90
CA HIS A 95 1.39 -12.42 -14.60
C HIS A 95 1.03 -13.89 -14.28
N ASN A 96 0.47 -14.61 -15.24
CA ASN A 96 0.13 -16.02 -15.09
C ASN A 96 1.35 -16.90 -14.82
N ARG A 97 2.47 -16.64 -15.52
CA ARG A 97 3.73 -17.39 -15.31
C ARG A 97 4.30 -17.13 -13.93
N ILE A 98 4.32 -15.88 -13.48
CA ILE A 98 4.80 -15.52 -12.14
C ILE A 98 3.93 -16.19 -11.08
N ALA A 99 2.59 -16.06 -11.16
CA ALA A 99 1.67 -16.68 -10.21
C ALA A 99 1.84 -18.22 -10.17
N SER A 100 1.91 -18.86 -11.33
CA SER A 100 2.13 -20.30 -11.44
C SER A 100 3.48 -20.74 -10.88
N TYR A 101 4.53 -19.96 -11.11
CA TYR A 101 5.84 -20.20 -10.54
C TYR A 101 5.81 -20.13 -9.01
N LEU A 102 5.25 -19.08 -8.46
CA LEU A 102 5.11 -18.93 -7.00
C LEU A 102 4.32 -20.08 -6.39
N GLN A 103 3.21 -20.48 -7.01
CA GLN A 103 2.37 -21.57 -6.52
C GLN A 103 3.06 -22.93 -6.56
N SER A 104 3.79 -23.24 -7.65
CA SER A 104 4.48 -24.52 -7.79
C SER A 104 5.71 -24.65 -6.91
N THR A 105 6.37 -23.52 -6.61
CA THR A 105 7.69 -23.48 -5.96
C THR A 105 7.58 -23.40 -4.43
N THR A 106 6.59 -22.68 -3.90
CA THR A 106 6.62 -22.29 -2.49
C THR A 106 5.90 -23.22 -1.52
N LYS A 107 5.18 -24.24 -1.94
CA LYS A 107 4.35 -25.08 -1.05
C LYS A 107 3.52 -24.24 -0.03
N ALA A 108 3.12 -23.04 -0.45
CA ALA A 108 2.42 -22.08 0.37
C ALA A 108 0.95 -22.45 0.57
N ARG A 109 0.28 -21.87 1.57
CA ARG A 109 -1.17 -21.99 1.75
C ARG A 109 -1.95 -21.33 0.61
N GLY A 110 -1.41 -20.26 0.02
CA GLY A 110 -2.01 -19.56 -1.10
C GLY A 110 -1.08 -18.47 -1.65
N VAL A 111 -1.30 -18.16 -2.92
CA VAL A 111 -0.67 -17.04 -3.63
C VAL A 111 -1.77 -16.06 -3.98
N TYR A 112 -1.59 -14.79 -3.62
CA TYR A 112 -2.57 -13.74 -3.74
C TYR A 112 -2.00 -12.59 -4.57
N LYS A 113 -2.78 -12.06 -5.52
CA LYS A 113 -2.46 -10.82 -6.20
C LYS A 113 -2.96 -9.64 -5.35
N PHE A 114 -2.04 -8.94 -4.71
CA PHE A 114 -2.39 -7.86 -3.80
C PHE A 114 -2.48 -6.51 -4.51
N HIS A 115 -1.53 -6.23 -5.42
CA HIS A 115 -1.53 -5.09 -6.34
C HIS A 115 -1.20 -5.56 -7.77
N ASN A 116 -1.32 -4.66 -8.74
CA ASN A 116 -0.99 -4.99 -10.14
C ASN A 116 0.44 -5.52 -10.29
N SER A 117 1.38 -4.99 -9.50
CA SER A 117 2.79 -5.41 -9.51
C SER A 117 3.15 -6.37 -8.39
N GLU A 118 2.22 -6.77 -7.51
CA GLU A 118 2.55 -7.42 -6.24
C GLU A 118 1.79 -8.72 -6.02
N TYR A 119 2.53 -9.76 -5.66
CA TYR A 119 2.04 -11.06 -5.23
C TYR A 119 2.43 -11.33 -3.79
N VAL A 120 1.48 -11.80 -2.99
CA VAL A 120 1.70 -12.18 -1.60
C VAL A 120 1.54 -13.69 -1.44
N VAL A 121 2.52 -14.31 -0.83
CA VAL A 121 2.58 -15.75 -0.57
C VAL A 121 2.47 -15.97 0.94
N VAL A 122 1.43 -16.70 1.38
CA VAL A 122 1.11 -16.86 2.81
C VAL A 122 1.63 -18.18 3.35
N PHE A 123 2.28 -18.13 4.52
CA PHE A 123 2.86 -19.25 5.26
C PHE A 123 2.33 -19.29 6.70
N LYS A 124 2.27 -20.49 7.27
CA LYS A 124 1.85 -20.66 8.66
C LYS A 124 2.90 -20.16 9.66
N THR A 125 4.18 -20.20 9.31
CA THR A 125 5.30 -19.88 10.21
C THR A 125 6.31 -18.98 9.55
N TYR A 126 6.96 -18.15 10.36
CA TYR A 126 8.01 -17.24 9.94
C TYR A 126 9.19 -17.97 9.26
N SER A 127 9.66 -19.10 9.83
CA SER A 127 10.80 -19.81 9.27
C SER A 127 10.54 -20.32 7.85
N LYS A 128 9.31 -20.82 7.57
CA LYS A 128 8.93 -21.22 6.21
C LYS A 128 8.86 -20.04 5.25
N ALA A 129 8.37 -18.89 5.70
CA ALA A 129 8.37 -17.67 4.89
C ALA A 129 9.80 -17.22 4.59
N TRP A 130 10.68 -17.26 5.59
CA TRP A 130 12.10 -16.90 5.43
C TRP A 130 12.83 -17.79 4.41
N GLU A 131 12.71 -19.11 4.56
CA GLU A 131 13.29 -20.07 3.60
C GLU A 131 12.77 -19.84 2.19
N ALA A 132 11.44 -19.67 2.05
CA ALA A 132 10.80 -19.39 0.77
C ALA A 132 11.27 -18.05 0.17
N GLY A 133 11.36 -16.99 0.96
CA GLY A 133 11.83 -15.68 0.52
C GLY A 133 13.25 -15.72 -0.02
N ARG A 134 14.16 -16.35 0.70
CA ARG A 134 15.56 -16.57 0.25
C ARG A 134 15.64 -17.40 -1.03
N TYR A 135 14.86 -18.47 -1.09
CA TYR A 135 14.81 -19.31 -2.28
C TYR A 135 14.26 -18.54 -3.49
N LEU A 136 13.16 -17.82 -3.34
CA LEU A 136 12.56 -17.02 -4.40
C LEU A 136 13.51 -15.93 -4.91
N LEU A 137 14.24 -15.26 -4.01
CA LEU A 137 15.21 -14.23 -4.39
C LEU A 137 16.25 -14.75 -5.39
N GLN A 138 16.69 -15.99 -5.21
CA GLN A 138 17.70 -16.62 -6.07
C GLN A 138 17.12 -17.29 -7.32
N SER A 139 15.89 -17.85 -7.21
CA SER A 139 15.32 -18.74 -8.21
C SER A 139 14.31 -18.08 -9.15
N MET A 140 13.82 -16.86 -8.83
CA MET A 140 12.87 -16.16 -9.69
C MET A 140 13.46 -15.89 -11.08
N PRO A 141 12.71 -16.18 -12.15
CA PRO A 141 13.20 -15.99 -13.52
C PRO A 141 13.35 -14.50 -13.83
N LYS A 142 14.59 -14.06 -14.08
CA LYS A 142 14.90 -12.66 -14.44
C LYS A 142 14.53 -12.31 -15.88
N VAL A 143 14.27 -13.31 -16.72
CA VAL A 143 13.83 -13.14 -18.12
C VAL A 143 12.71 -14.13 -18.40
N LEU A 144 11.60 -13.65 -18.94
CA LEU A 144 10.50 -14.48 -19.38
C LEU A 144 10.43 -14.44 -20.91
N ARG A 145 10.43 -15.61 -21.55
CA ARG A 145 10.29 -15.72 -23.01
C ARG A 145 8.81 -15.85 -23.36
N ILE A 146 8.24 -14.83 -24.02
CA ILE A 146 6.83 -14.76 -24.43
C ILE A 146 6.76 -14.43 -25.91
N ASN A 147 6.04 -15.23 -26.69
CA ASN A 147 5.89 -15.04 -28.14
C ASN A 147 7.22 -14.85 -28.91
N GLY A 148 8.29 -15.52 -28.42
CA GLY A 148 9.62 -15.40 -29.01
C GLY A 148 10.46 -14.21 -28.51
N GLN A 149 9.85 -13.28 -27.76
CA GLN A 149 10.54 -12.14 -27.16
C GLN A 149 11.03 -12.46 -25.74
N ASN A 150 12.19 -11.93 -25.39
CA ASN A 150 12.74 -12.02 -24.05
C ASN A 150 12.34 -10.76 -23.25
N ILE A 151 11.47 -10.92 -22.27
CA ILE A 151 10.98 -9.85 -21.43
C ILE A 151 11.78 -9.88 -20.11
N PRO A 152 12.61 -8.86 -19.82
CA PRO A 152 13.31 -8.77 -18.55
C PRO A 152 12.34 -8.45 -17.42
N VAL A 153 12.45 -9.13 -16.28
CA VAL A 153 11.63 -8.88 -15.09
C VAL A 153 12.55 -8.65 -13.90
N SER A 154 12.33 -7.56 -13.21
CA SER A 154 13.04 -7.19 -11.98
C SER A 154 12.10 -7.34 -10.79
N TYR A 155 12.57 -7.97 -9.72
CA TYR A 155 11.80 -8.22 -8.51
C TYR A 155 12.39 -7.52 -7.30
N GLY A 156 11.52 -7.14 -6.38
CA GLY A 156 11.87 -6.78 -5.03
C GLY A 156 11.03 -7.61 -4.05
N LEU A 157 11.64 -8.15 -3.03
CA LEU A 157 10.98 -9.03 -2.07
C LEU A 157 10.99 -8.42 -0.68
N TYR A 158 9.86 -8.51 0.02
CA TYR A 158 9.82 -8.25 1.45
C TYR A 158 9.09 -9.36 2.19
N MET A 159 9.38 -9.44 3.47
CA MET A 159 8.75 -10.39 4.37
C MET A 159 8.20 -9.67 5.59
N ILE A 160 7.01 -10.05 6.01
CA ILE A 160 6.35 -9.56 7.20
C ILE A 160 5.62 -10.70 7.90
N GLN A 161 5.60 -10.67 9.22
CA GLN A 161 4.78 -11.55 10.04
C GLN A 161 3.59 -10.78 10.61
N PHE A 162 2.39 -11.34 10.48
CA PHE A 162 1.23 -10.89 11.22
C PHE A 162 1.27 -11.49 12.62
N ILE A 163 1.26 -10.62 13.63
CA ILE A 163 1.23 -11.00 15.04
C ILE A 163 0.02 -10.30 15.64
N ASP A 164 -1.03 -11.05 15.94
CA ASP A 164 -2.31 -10.52 16.43
C ASP A 164 -2.17 -9.63 17.68
N ALA A 165 -1.23 -9.96 18.57
CA ALA A 165 -0.97 -9.17 19.77
C ALA A 165 -0.28 -7.81 19.50
N GLU A 166 0.30 -7.59 18.31
CA GLU A 166 1.07 -6.38 18.01
C GLU A 166 0.29 -5.38 17.14
N TYR A 167 -0.55 -5.85 16.19
CA TYR A 167 -1.26 -4.98 15.27
C TYR A 167 -2.54 -5.61 14.70
N ASN A 168 -3.51 -4.77 14.42
CA ASN A 168 -4.73 -5.16 13.72
C ASN A 168 -4.50 -5.27 12.20
N ALA A 169 -5.48 -5.79 11.48
CA ALA A 169 -5.42 -5.93 10.02
C ALA A 169 -5.14 -4.61 9.30
N GLY A 170 -5.68 -3.49 9.80
CA GLY A 170 -5.46 -2.17 9.20
C GLY A 170 -4.00 -1.71 9.28
N ASP A 171 -3.38 -1.90 10.45
CA ASP A 171 -1.97 -1.56 10.66
C ASP A 171 -1.07 -2.47 9.85
N PHE A 172 -1.39 -3.76 9.78
CA PHE A 172 -0.67 -4.71 8.95
C PHE A 172 -0.64 -4.29 7.47
N TYR A 173 -1.76 -3.85 6.90
CA TYR A 173 -1.79 -3.36 5.52
C TYR A 173 -0.99 -2.07 5.33
N ARG A 174 -1.00 -1.16 6.30
CA ARG A 174 -0.17 0.06 6.25
C ARG A 174 1.32 -0.27 6.24
N ILE A 175 1.73 -1.23 7.07
CA ILE A 175 3.12 -1.71 7.11
C ILE A 175 3.50 -2.34 5.77
N MET A 176 2.65 -3.19 5.19
CA MET A 176 2.88 -3.77 3.86
C MET A 176 3.07 -2.71 2.78
N GLU A 177 2.22 -1.68 2.76
CA GLU A 177 2.36 -0.55 1.83
C GLU A 177 3.67 0.22 2.04
N GLY A 178 4.07 0.44 3.29
CA GLY A 178 5.34 1.06 3.63
C GLY A 178 6.53 0.24 3.13
N LEU A 179 6.55 -1.06 3.38
CA LEU A 179 7.60 -1.97 2.89
C LEU A 179 7.68 -1.99 1.36
N ARG A 180 6.53 -2.03 0.69
CA ARG A 180 6.45 -1.94 -0.77
C ARG A 180 7.08 -0.65 -1.29
N HIS A 181 6.81 0.46 -0.64
CA HIS A 181 7.38 1.76 -0.99
C HIS A 181 8.91 1.76 -0.85
N VAL A 182 9.43 1.29 0.29
CA VAL A 182 10.87 1.19 0.53
C VAL A 182 11.57 0.35 -0.55
N ILE A 183 10.98 -0.79 -0.95
CA ILE A 183 11.54 -1.63 -2.02
C ILE A 183 11.58 -0.92 -3.37
N LEU A 184 10.51 -0.21 -3.71
CA LEU A 184 10.40 0.48 -5.00
C LEU A 184 11.33 1.69 -5.07
N GLU A 185 11.39 2.50 -4.02
CA GLU A 185 12.21 3.71 -3.95
C GLU A 185 13.71 3.40 -3.84
N ARG A 186 14.10 2.52 -2.92
CA ARG A 186 15.53 2.18 -2.69
C ARG A 186 16.09 1.16 -3.67
N SER A 187 15.28 0.70 -4.62
CA SER A 187 15.72 -0.27 -5.63
C SER A 187 16.33 -1.56 -5.05
N ILE A 188 15.86 -2.01 -3.90
CA ILE A 188 16.33 -3.24 -3.24
C ILE A 188 15.94 -4.44 -4.08
N SER A 189 16.94 -5.18 -4.56
CA SER A 189 16.76 -6.37 -5.42
C SER A 189 17.64 -7.56 -5.04
N GLU A 190 18.59 -7.37 -4.14
CA GLU A 190 19.60 -8.38 -3.79
C GLU A 190 19.35 -9.05 -2.44
N GLU A 191 18.38 -8.55 -1.68
CA GLU A 191 18.00 -9.07 -0.38
C GLU A 191 16.47 -9.11 -0.19
N VAL A 192 16.02 -9.92 0.76
CA VAL A 192 14.63 -9.90 1.24
C VAL A 192 14.52 -8.87 2.35
N LEU A 193 13.78 -7.81 2.12
CA LEU A 193 13.54 -6.79 3.12
C LEU A 193 12.64 -7.34 4.24
N CYS A 194 13.11 -7.36 5.48
CA CYS A 194 12.33 -7.83 6.62
C CYS A 194 11.79 -6.65 7.44
N TYR A 195 10.56 -6.81 7.95
CA TYR A 195 9.99 -5.83 8.88
C TYR A 195 10.58 -6.01 10.28
N GLU A 196 11.86 -5.69 10.45
CA GLU A 196 12.65 -5.83 11.66
C GLU A 196 13.64 -4.67 11.81
N GLY A 197 14.20 -4.49 13.00
CA GLY A 197 15.27 -3.52 13.26
C GLY A 197 14.96 -2.11 12.77
N ASP A 198 15.89 -1.52 12.04
CA ASP A 198 15.79 -0.13 11.55
C ASP A 198 14.59 0.11 10.64
N ILE A 199 14.20 -0.89 9.84
CA ILE A 199 13.03 -0.79 8.96
C ILE A 199 11.74 -0.70 9.77
N LYS A 200 11.61 -1.47 10.85
CA LYS A 200 10.45 -1.40 11.76
C LYS A 200 10.37 0.00 12.38
N ILE A 201 11.49 0.52 12.88
CA ILE A 201 11.57 1.85 13.50
C ILE A 201 11.20 2.94 12.48
N LEU A 202 11.78 2.88 11.27
CA LEU A 202 11.50 3.83 10.19
C LEU A 202 10.01 3.88 9.85
N LEU A 203 9.39 2.72 9.59
CA LEU A 203 7.99 2.65 9.18
C LEU A 203 7.04 3.03 10.31
N GLN A 204 7.31 2.64 11.55
CA GLN A 204 6.53 3.08 12.70
C GLN A 204 6.57 4.59 12.88
N ARG A 205 7.75 5.19 12.67
CA ARG A 205 7.91 6.65 12.70
C ARG A 205 7.14 7.34 11.58
N GLU A 206 7.18 6.81 10.35
CA GLU A 206 6.37 7.35 9.23
C GLU A 206 4.88 7.25 9.51
N LEU A 207 4.39 6.11 10.02
CA LEU A 207 2.98 5.93 10.38
C LEU A 207 2.54 6.90 11.48
N SER A 208 3.36 7.10 12.51
CA SER A 208 3.10 8.08 13.56
C SER A 208 3.07 9.51 13.01
N ALA A 209 3.98 9.86 12.10
CA ALA A 209 4.00 11.17 11.45
C ALA A 209 2.74 11.42 10.60
N VAL A 210 2.30 10.41 9.83
CA VAL A 210 1.08 10.50 9.04
C VAL A 210 -0.15 10.67 9.93
N SER A 211 -0.26 9.93 11.04
CA SER A 211 -1.35 10.10 12.00
C SER A 211 -1.39 11.52 12.52
N ARG A 212 -0.25 12.05 12.96
CA ARG A 212 -0.14 13.44 13.43
C ARG A 212 -0.51 14.46 12.36
N LEU A 213 -0.04 14.30 11.12
CA LEU A 213 -0.39 15.19 10.02
C LEU A 213 -1.89 15.17 9.70
N ASN A 214 -2.58 14.04 9.95
CA ASN A 214 -4.03 13.91 9.77
C ASN A 214 -4.84 14.52 10.93
N GLU A 215 -4.35 14.37 12.15
CA GLU A 215 -5.03 14.82 13.39
C GLU A 215 -4.86 16.32 13.67
N MET A 216 -4.02 17.02 12.90
CA MET A 216 -3.72 18.43 13.08
C MET A 216 -4.97 19.30 13.08
N THR A 217 -5.45 19.61 14.27
CA THR A 217 -6.61 20.48 14.49
C THR A 217 -6.19 21.89 14.94
N ASN A 218 -5.11 22.00 15.72
CA ASN A 218 -4.73 23.25 16.40
C ASN A 218 -3.29 23.73 16.09
N GLY A 219 -2.48 22.95 15.40
CA GLY A 219 -1.20 23.40 14.82
C GLY A 219 -0.05 23.78 15.76
N ASP A 220 -0.17 23.54 17.05
CA ASP A 220 0.90 23.84 18.01
C ASP A 220 2.07 22.82 17.93
N GLU A 221 1.97 21.86 17.04
CA GLU A 221 2.94 20.79 16.86
C GLU A 221 4.07 21.14 15.89
N PHE A 222 3.90 22.20 15.09
CA PHE A 222 4.94 22.68 14.18
C PHE A 222 5.87 23.67 14.85
N LEU A 223 7.16 23.43 14.69
CA LEU A 223 8.20 24.38 15.01
C LEU A 223 8.68 25.06 13.73
N PHE A 224 8.70 26.39 13.73
CA PHE A 224 9.23 27.19 12.65
C PHE A 224 10.60 27.74 13.06
N ARG A 225 11.62 27.42 12.27
CA ARG A 225 12.96 27.99 12.42
C ARG A 225 13.20 28.97 11.31
N PHE A 226 13.77 30.12 11.66
CA PHE A 226 14.09 31.19 10.73
C PHE A 226 15.59 31.21 10.50
N GLN A 227 16.01 31.02 9.25
CA GLN A 227 17.40 31.09 8.82
C GLN A 227 17.61 32.41 8.08
N PRO A 228 18.52 33.33 8.55
CA PRO A 228 18.75 34.59 7.88
C PRO A 228 19.39 34.38 6.50
N ILE A 229 18.94 35.18 5.54
CA ILE A 229 19.50 35.29 4.20
C ILE A 229 20.22 36.66 4.12
N TYR A 230 21.52 36.61 3.92
CA TYR A 230 22.36 37.82 3.84
C TYR A 230 22.45 38.32 2.40
N ASP A 231 22.29 39.64 2.24
CA ASP A 231 22.68 40.34 1.05
C ASP A 231 24.19 40.60 1.16
N THR A 232 24.98 39.96 0.31
CA THR A 232 26.45 40.06 0.35
C THR A 232 26.99 41.42 -0.12
N GLU A 233 26.20 42.18 -0.89
CA GLU A 233 26.58 43.52 -1.35
C GLU A 233 26.29 44.58 -0.28
N ALA A 234 25.11 44.47 0.36
CA ALA A 234 24.71 45.40 1.40
C ALA A 234 25.29 45.07 2.79
N GLY A 235 25.71 43.80 3.01
CA GLY A 235 26.20 43.32 4.30
C GLY A 235 25.11 43.17 5.37
N GLU A 236 23.86 43.14 4.97
CA GLU A 236 22.68 43.10 5.85
C GLU A 236 21.83 41.87 5.63
N VAL A 237 20.97 41.53 6.62
CA VAL A 237 19.99 40.46 6.48
C VAL A 237 18.83 40.94 5.60
N ALA A 238 18.73 40.43 4.41
CA ALA A 238 17.71 40.82 3.43
C ALA A 238 16.44 39.97 3.49
N GLY A 239 16.52 38.73 3.99
CA GLY A 239 15.39 37.80 4.02
C GLY A 239 15.53 36.75 5.09
N LEU A 240 14.46 35.95 5.24
CA LEU A 240 14.42 34.81 6.14
C LEU A 240 13.95 33.58 5.36
N ALA A 241 14.70 32.47 5.41
CA ALA A 241 14.24 31.17 4.99
C ALA A 241 13.58 30.47 6.18
N ILE A 242 12.36 29.97 5.98
CA ILE A 242 11.59 29.32 7.01
C ILE A 242 11.76 27.82 6.85
N LYS A 243 12.21 27.14 7.92
CA LYS A 243 12.30 25.70 8.04
C LYS A 243 11.18 25.20 8.93
N VAL A 244 10.39 24.30 8.40
CA VAL A 244 9.25 23.69 9.11
C VAL A 244 9.67 22.36 9.68
N MET A 245 9.38 22.12 10.95
CA MET A 245 9.67 20.88 11.66
C MET A 245 8.42 20.43 12.40
N LEU A 246 8.15 19.12 12.45
CA LEU A 246 7.04 18.54 13.20
C LEU A 246 7.55 17.82 14.44
N ALA A 247 7.01 18.16 15.61
CA ALA A 247 7.35 17.48 16.85
C ALA A 247 6.72 16.07 16.88
N MET A 248 7.57 15.06 17.07
CA MET A 248 7.15 13.67 17.18
C MET A 248 7.00 13.25 18.65
N PRO A 249 6.20 12.20 18.97
CA PRO A 249 5.98 11.75 20.35
C PRO A 249 7.25 11.27 21.07
N ASP A 250 8.25 10.83 20.29
CA ASP A 250 9.57 10.40 20.78
C ASP A 250 10.51 11.57 21.13
N GLY A 251 10.05 12.81 21.01
CA GLY A 251 10.83 14.02 21.25
C GLY A 251 11.79 14.40 20.12
N VAL A 252 11.79 13.63 19.03
CA VAL A 252 12.57 13.95 17.82
C VAL A 252 11.70 14.79 16.88
N TYR A 253 12.33 15.64 16.08
CA TYR A 253 11.61 16.41 15.06
C TYR A 253 11.70 15.71 13.70
N LEU A 254 10.59 15.71 12.98
CA LEU A 254 10.56 15.34 11.57
C LEU A 254 11.03 16.55 10.75
N GLU A 255 11.95 16.32 9.84
CA GLU A 255 12.50 17.34 8.97
C GLU A 255 11.52 17.75 7.86
N GLU A 256 11.70 18.98 7.35
CA GLU A 256 10.83 19.56 6.33
C GLU A 256 10.63 18.69 5.09
N SER A 257 11.69 18.08 4.58
CA SER A 257 11.63 17.18 3.41
C SER A 257 10.72 15.98 3.62
N ASP A 258 10.76 15.39 4.82
CA ASP A 258 9.91 14.27 5.17
C ASP A 258 8.47 14.70 5.39
N ILE A 259 8.23 15.86 5.98
CA ILE A 259 6.90 16.44 6.16
C ILE A 259 6.23 16.59 4.81
N TRP A 260 6.89 17.23 3.84
CA TRP A 260 6.31 17.45 2.51
C TRP A 260 6.10 16.15 1.76
N ARG A 261 7.07 15.23 1.79
CA ARG A 261 6.94 13.90 1.18
C ARG A 261 5.74 13.13 1.71
N LEU A 262 5.56 13.10 3.03
CA LEU A 262 4.43 12.40 3.67
C LEU A 262 3.10 13.13 3.43
N ALA A 263 3.10 14.45 3.43
CA ALA A 263 1.92 15.26 3.16
C ALA A 263 1.39 15.07 1.75
N GLU A 264 2.26 15.05 0.74
CA GLU A 264 1.90 14.76 -0.64
C GLU A 264 1.32 13.34 -0.80
N LYS A 265 2.04 12.35 -0.26
CA LYS A 265 1.62 10.95 -0.29
C LYS A 265 0.21 10.71 0.27
N ASN A 266 -0.19 11.53 1.25
CA ASN A 266 -1.48 11.39 1.94
C ASN A 266 -2.51 12.45 1.52
N GLY A 267 -2.23 13.26 0.50
CA GLY A 267 -3.14 14.27 -0.01
C GLY A 267 -3.36 15.48 0.90
N ASN A 268 -2.50 15.65 1.91
CA ASN A 268 -2.59 16.74 2.90
C ASN A 268 -1.70 17.96 2.56
N GLY A 269 -0.98 17.92 1.45
CA GLY A 269 0.00 18.95 1.09
C GLY A 269 -0.59 20.35 1.14
N ASN A 270 -1.70 20.61 0.45
CA ASN A 270 -2.34 21.93 0.41
C ASN A 270 -2.78 22.43 1.80
N ARG A 271 -3.33 21.55 2.64
CA ARG A 271 -3.77 21.91 3.99
C ARG A 271 -2.60 22.35 4.86
N ILE A 272 -1.49 21.61 4.81
CA ILE A 272 -0.29 21.91 5.59
C ILE A 272 0.37 23.20 5.09
N THR A 273 0.44 23.38 3.77
CA THR A 273 0.98 24.63 3.20
C THR A 273 0.20 25.86 3.64
N LEU A 274 -1.13 25.82 3.52
CA LEU A 274 -1.97 26.94 3.96
C LEU A 274 -1.77 27.24 5.45
N TYR A 275 -1.72 26.19 6.27
CA TYR A 275 -1.44 26.33 7.68
C TYR A 275 -0.09 26.99 7.96
N CYS A 276 0.99 26.53 7.30
CA CYS A 276 2.33 27.10 7.45
C CYS A 276 2.37 28.57 7.00
N LEU A 277 1.72 28.89 5.87
CA LEU A 277 1.63 30.27 5.38
C LEU A 277 0.91 31.18 6.36
N GLU A 278 -0.24 30.79 6.89
CA GLU A 278 -1.00 31.57 7.89
C GLU A 278 -0.17 31.84 9.14
N ARG A 279 0.54 30.82 9.65
CA ARG A 279 1.40 30.98 10.84
C ARG A 279 2.59 31.89 10.59
N VAL A 280 3.26 31.73 9.46
CA VAL A 280 4.44 32.56 9.10
C VAL A 280 4.03 34.00 8.84
N ILE A 281 2.94 34.23 8.10
CA ILE A 281 2.42 35.60 7.85
C ILE A 281 1.96 36.22 9.17
N GLY A 282 1.22 35.49 9.99
CA GLY A 282 0.79 35.97 11.30
C GLY A 282 1.97 36.33 12.21
N PHE A 283 3.05 35.54 12.20
CA PHE A 283 4.28 35.88 12.92
C PHE A 283 4.96 37.15 12.37
N ALA A 284 5.07 37.25 11.04
CA ALA A 284 5.71 38.39 10.39
C ALA A 284 4.98 39.70 10.69
N VAL A 285 3.65 39.69 10.65
CA VAL A 285 2.80 40.85 10.99
C VAL A 285 2.91 41.20 12.47
N LYS A 286 2.77 40.19 13.36
CA LYS A 286 2.82 40.39 14.82
C LYS A 286 4.14 40.99 15.30
N HIS A 287 5.24 40.62 14.66
CA HIS A 287 6.60 41.05 15.05
C HIS A 287 7.19 42.15 14.17
N TYR A 288 6.37 42.74 13.28
CA TYR A 288 6.80 43.86 12.40
C TYR A 288 8.09 43.52 11.62
N ILE A 289 8.23 42.28 11.14
CA ILE A 289 9.47 41.78 10.53
C ILE A 289 9.91 42.62 9.33
N PHE A 290 8.98 43.07 8.50
CA PHE A 290 9.29 43.90 7.32
C PHE A 290 9.75 45.31 7.69
N GLU A 291 9.32 45.84 8.84
CA GLU A 291 9.79 47.15 9.35
C GLU A 291 11.22 47.07 9.89
N GLN A 292 11.71 45.86 10.20
CA GLN A 292 13.07 45.60 10.64
C GLN A 292 14.09 45.42 9.48
N GLY A 293 13.69 45.71 8.24
CA GLY A 293 14.54 45.60 7.06
C GLY A 293 14.51 44.28 6.31
N ILE A 294 13.74 43.30 6.78
CA ILE A 294 13.54 42.03 6.08
C ILE A 294 12.63 42.26 4.87
N ARG A 295 13.15 42.00 3.67
CA ARG A 295 12.44 42.27 2.40
C ARG A 295 11.60 41.08 1.92
N HIS A 296 11.99 39.83 2.27
CA HIS A 296 11.32 38.64 1.79
C HIS A 296 11.41 37.48 2.78
N LEU A 297 10.37 36.59 2.68
CA LEU A 297 10.29 35.34 3.40
C LEU A 297 10.25 34.20 2.40
N HIS A 298 11.10 33.18 2.59
CA HIS A 298 11.16 32.00 1.76
C HIS A 298 10.55 30.79 2.50
N ILE A 299 9.55 30.18 1.90
CA ILE A 299 8.93 28.95 2.38
C ILE A 299 9.08 27.90 1.29
N SER A 300 9.56 26.72 1.66
CA SER A 300 9.60 25.58 0.75
C SER A 300 8.17 25.08 0.47
N MET A 301 7.89 24.82 -0.79
CA MET A 301 6.63 24.27 -1.26
C MET A 301 6.92 23.09 -2.21
N THR A 302 5.97 22.17 -2.34
CA THR A 302 6.11 21.07 -3.27
C THR A 302 5.63 21.46 -4.67
N THR A 303 6.07 20.74 -5.70
CA THR A 303 5.68 21.01 -7.09
C THR A 303 4.18 20.82 -7.35
N MET A 304 3.50 19.94 -6.59
CA MET A 304 2.06 19.74 -6.69
C MET A 304 1.22 20.91 -6.17
N GLN A 305 1.83 21.84 -5.43
CA GLN A 305 1.15 23.01 -4.86
C GLN A 305 1.25 24.25 -5.75
N ILE A 306 2.06 24.20 -6.80
CA ILE A 306 2.29 25.29 -7.74
C ILE A 306 1.49 25.11 -9.05
N SER A 307 0.91 23.92 -9.24
CA SER A 307 0.04 23.58 -10.36
C SER A 307 -1.43 23.84 -10.02
#